data_9433a4abd9a307376eb692c2b3f8ae7b
#
_entry.id   9433a4abd9a307376eb692c2b3f8ae7b
#
_cell.length_a   1.000
_cell.length_b   1.000
_cell.length_c   1.000
_cell.angle_alpha   90.00
_cell.angle_beta   90.00
_cell.angle_gamma   90.00
#
_symmetry.space_group_name_H-M   'P 1'
#
loop_
_entity.id
_entity.type
_entity.pdbx_description
1 polymer ?
#
loop_
_entity_poly.entity_id
_entity_poly.type
_entity_poly.pdbx_seq_one_letter_code
_entity_poly.pdbx_strand_id
1 'polypeptide(L)'
;MASPTVLATVILLALLLYHYVIQPYFLSPLAKIPNAHFTSPLTSAWIERRRNAGKEVLTIYNAHRKHGSVVRLGPDELSVNSLSGLRTIYTGAYEKHQWYNDLFVNFHTDNMVGMVHNEPHARQKRMLSKIFSKSFLQDSVDLRDISRIVLSQRLLPILRRVATDRETINVLPLFQAVGMDFTSAFLFGTRNATTYILQLPEWQQWLDEYEQFKVMSRDDRCDGFIESWCLSLCRRMEKNERPNDVPVATSPVVYDQLRDSLEKDPDDRPRELAIASELLDHLVAGHETTGISFTYMMWELSQHPDLQTELRRELLTLSPQFKFPAASEKTDTLLEIPTPSSIDSLPLLDAILRETLRVHSPTPAPLPRATPHTKDGVSLDGYNNIPGGIRISSSSYSLHRIEEVYPESEKWQPRRWLEPGQGKIHDMRRLFWPFGSGGRMCLGSNFALQEIKMVMAAVYTNYTTEIVDDEGIEQDLAFISLPVGRKLMLKFTPVEG
;
A
#
# COMPACT_ATOMS: atom_id res chain seq x y z
N MET A 1 -67.38 10.72 -6.46
CA MET A 1 -66.53 9.77 -5.71
C MET A 1 -65.34 9.35 -6.61
N ALA A 2 -64.12 9.43 -6.13
CA ALA A 2 -62.96 8.99 -6.95
C ALA A 2 -63.08 7.49 -7.22
N SER A 3 -62.74 7.04 -8.41
CA SER A 3 -62.70 5.60 -8.75
C SER A 3 -61.77 4.86 -7.78
N PRO A 4 -62.12 3.63 -7.36
CA PRO A 4 -61.22 2.83 -6.53
C PRO A 4 -59.80 2.68 -7.08
N THR A 5 -59.65 2.67 -8.39
CA THR A 5 -58.34 2.68 -9.10
C THR A 5 -57.56 3.97 -8.88
N VAL A 6 -58.22 5.13 -8.92
CA VAL A 6 -57.56 6.42 -8.63
C VAL A 6 -57.09 6.48 -7.18
N LEU A 7 -57.92 6.02 -6.22
CA LEU A 7 -57.52 5.98 -4.82
C LEU A 7 -56.34 5.04 -4.57
N ALA A 8 -56.36 3.85 -5.17
CA ALA A 8 -55.23 2.89 -5.08
C ALA A 8 -53.93 3.47 -5.66
N THR A 9 -54.02 4.15 -6.82
CA THR A 9 -52.83 4.81 -7.43
C THR A 9 -52.29 5.92 -6.55
N VAL A 10 -53.14 6.76 -5.96
CA VAL A 10 -52.68 7.84 -5.04
C VAL A 10 -52.02 7.27 -3.80
N ILE A 11 -52.59 6.20 -3.20
CA ILE A 11 -51.98 5.54 -2.05
C ILE A 11 -50.62 4.93 -2.41
N LEU A 12 -50.52 4.27 -3.58
CA LEU A 12 -49.25 3.70 -4.04
C LEU A 12 -48.19 4.80 -4.24
N LEU A 13 -48.51 5.89 -4.88
CA LEU A 13 -47.63 7.04 -5.09
C LEU A 13 -47.19 7.67 -3.76
N ALA A 14 -48.13 7.80 -2.80
CA ALA A 14 -47.81 8.31 -1.47
C ALA A 14 -46.87 7.37 -0.71
N LEU A 15 -47.04 6.05 -0.80
CA LEU A 15 -46.16 5.04 -0.21
C LEU A 15 -44.77 5.05 -0.87
N LEU A 16 -44.71 5.17 -2.18
CA LEU A 16 -43.47 5.32 -2.92
C LEU A 16 -42.72 6.61 -2.51
N LEU A 17 -43.44 7.74 -2.48
CA LEU A 17 -42.86 9.00 -2.03
C LEU A 17 -42.36 8.92 -0.58
N TYR A 18 -43.13 8.32 0.30
CA TYR A 18 -42.75 8.12 1.68
C TYR A 18 -41.49 7.26 1.79
N HIS A 19 -41.49 6.10 1.15
CA HIS A 19 -40.40 5.11 1.29
C HIS A 19 -39.11 5.56 0.60
N TYR A 20 -39.21 6.12 -0.62
CA TYR A 20 -38.03 6.48 -1.41
C TYR A 20 -37.55 7.91 -1.24
N VAL A 21 -38.36 8.82 -0.67
CA VAL A 21 -37.97 10.23 -0.50
C VAL A 21 -38.06 10.68 0.95
N ILE A 22 -39.24 10.59 1.59
CA ILE A 22 -39.42 11.16 2.93
C ILE A 22 -38.60 10.43 3.97
N GLN A 23 -38.66 9.12 3.97
CA GLN A 23 -37.95 8.29 4.95
C GLN A 23 -36.43 8.45 4.83
N PRO A 24 -35.76 8.33 3.65
CA PRO A 24 -34.31 8.49 3.55
C PRO A 24 -33.80 9.91 3.83
N TYR A 25 -34.60 10.93 3.50
CA TYR A 25 -34.19 12.34 3.69
C TYR A 25 -34.43 12.87 5.09
N PHE A 26 -35.51 12.46 5.77
CA PHE A 26 -35.96 13.13 6.98
C PHE A 26 -36.11 12.22 8.19
N LEU A 27 -36.38 10.94 8.01
CA LEU A 27 -36.71 10.01 9.08
C LEU A 27 -35.59 8.98 9.38
N SER A 28 -34.70 8.73 8.42
CA SER A 28 -33.58 7.83 8.60
C SER A 28 -32.63 8.36 9.68
N PRO A 29 -32.02 7.50 10.50
CA PRO A 29 -30.91 7.89 11.40
C PRO A 29 -29.78 8.61 10.65
N LEU A 30 -29.56 8.28 9.38
CA LEU A 30 -28.54 8.91 8.52
C LEU A 30 -28.95 10.30 8.01
N ALA A 31 -30.20 10.72 8.17
CA ALA A 31 -30.69 12.03 7.68
C ALA A 31 -30.01 13.23 8.35
N LYS A 32 -29.44 13.03 9.56
CA LYS A 32 -28.70 14.07 10.30
C LYS A 32 -27.28 14.27 9.78
N ILE A 33 -26.74 13.29 9.04
CA ILE A 33 -25.38 13.34 8.50
C ILE A 33 -25.39 14.20 7.21
N PRO A 34 -24.47 15.17 7.07
CA PRO A 34 -24.39 15.99 5.87
C PRO A 34 -24.22 15.15 4.60
N ASN A 35 -25.00 15.48 3.58
CA ASN A 35 -24.94 14.81 2.29
C ASN A 35 -23.85 15.42 1.42
N ALA A 36 -22.95 14.59 0.85
CA ALA A 36 -21.96 15.02 -0.14
C ALA A 36 -22.61 15.55 -1.42
N HIS A 37 -23.77 15.00 -1.76
CA HIS A 37 -24.59 15.41 -2.91
C HIS A 37 -26.07 15.30 -2.55
N PHE A 38 -26.90 16.14 -3.17
CA PHE A 38 -28.35 16.15 -2.84
C PHE A 38 -29.05 14.80 -3.13
N THR A 39 -28.51 13.97 -4.03
CA THR A 39 -29.05 12.62 -4.31
C THR A 39 -28.54 11.54 -3.37
N SER A 40 -27.55 11.82 -2.52
CA SER A 40 -26.92 10.79 -1.66
C SER A 40 -27.91 10.02 -0.78
N PRO A 41 -28.99 10.61 -0.24
CA PRO A 41 -30.00 9.84 0.50
C PRO A 41 -30.79 8.85 -0.33
N LEU A 42 -30.89 9.07 -1.65
CA LEU A 42 -31.78 8.33 -2.55
C LEU A 42 -31.07 7.28 -3.39
N THR A 43 -29.83 7.54 -3.79
CA THR A 43 -29.11 6.68 -4.74
C THR A 43 -27.60 6.84 -4.63
N SER A 44 -26.87 5.75 -4.86
CA SER A 44 -25.40 5.73 -4.97
C SER A 44 -24.89 6.18 -6.34
N ALA A 45 -25.77 6.40 -7.32
CA ALA A 45 -25.38 6.67 -8.72
C ALA A 45 -24.40 7.84 -8.88
N TRP A 46 -24.49 8.85 -8.02
CA TRP A 46 -23.53 9.96 -8.05
C TRP A 46 -22.13 9.55 -7.65
N ILE A 47 -21.95 8.85 -6.53
CA ILE A 47 -20.61 8.43 -6.06
C ILE A 47 -20.03 7.34 -6.96
N GLU A 48 -20.86 6.40 -7.44
CA GLU A 48 -20.43 5.37 -8.39
C GLU A 48 -19.93 5.97 -9.71
N ARG A 49 -20.62 6.99 -10.22
CA ARG A 49 -20.10 7.71 -11.39
C ARG A 49 -18.75 8.37 -11.13
N ARG A 50 -18.51 8.86 -9.92
CA ARG A 50 -17.20 9.42 -9.53
C ARG A 50 -16.13 8.34 -9.41
N ARG A 51 -16.47 7.17 -8.87
CA ARG A 51 -15.58 5.97 -8.83
C ARG A 51 -15.17 5.56 -10.24
N ASN A 52 -16.13 5.33 -11.09
CA ASN A 52 -15.90 4.89 -12.48
C ASN A 52 -15.10 5.91 -13.29
N ALA A 53 -15.13 7.17 -12.92
CA ALA A 53 -14.32 8.22 -13.53
C ALA A 53 -12.95 8.44 -12.88
N GLY A 54 -12.53 7.60 -11.91
CA GLY A 54 -11.27 7.76 -11.18
C GLY A 54 -11.20 9.00 -10.28
N LYS A 55 -12.37 9.57 -9.89
CA LYS A 55 -12.45 10.85 -9.15
C LYS A 55 -12.96 10.69 -7.71
N GLU A 56 -13.05 9.45 -7.21
CA GLU A 56 -13.60 9.18 -5.87
C GLU A 56 -12.82 9.89 -4.77
N VAL A 57 -11.50 9.74 -4.73
CA VAL A 57 -10.63 10.27 -3.68
C VAL A 57 -10.78 11.78 -3.53
N LEU A 58 -10.62 12.54 -4.62
CA LEU A 58 -10.79 14.00 -4.61
C LEU A 58 -12.22 14.42 -4.30
N THR A 59 -13.20 13.66 -4.75
CA THR A 59 -14.62 13.95 -4.47
C THR A 59 -14.92 13.83 -2.98
N ILE A 60 -14.41 12.80 -2.32
CA ILE A 60 -14.57 12.57 -0.88
C ILE A 60 -13.79 13.61 -0.09
N TYR A 61 -12.54 13.89 -0.47
CA TYR A 61 -11.73 14.95 0.16
C TYR A 61 -12.45 16.32 0.16
N ASN A 62 -12.96 16.73 -1.00
CA ASN A 62 -13.70 17.96 -1.12
C ASN A 62 -15.03 17.97 -0.33
N ALA A 63 -15.69 16.81 -0.22
CA ALA A 63 -16.89 16.67 0.60
C ALA A 63 -16.57 16.89 2.09
N HIS A 64 -15.47 16.31 2.60
CA HIS A 64 -15.01 16.52 3.98
C HIS A 64 -14.62 17.97 4.26
N ARG A 65 -13.91 18.63 3.32
CA ARG A 65 -13.57 20.05 3.46
C ARG A 65 -14.81 20.96 3.58
N LYS A 66 -15.90 20.59 2.93
CA LYS A 66 -17.14 21.37 2.91
C LYS A 66 -18.08 21.03 4.08
N HIS A 67 -18.14 19.78 4.49
CA HIS A 67 -19.21 19.28 5.33
C HIS A 67 -18.74 18.72 6.69
N GLY A 68 -17.40 18.61 6.92
CA GLY A 68 -16.83 18.15 8.19
C GLY A 68 -16.43 16.68 8.19
N SER A 69 -16.27 16.10 9.39
CA SER A 69 -15.60 14.82 9.59
C SER A 69 -16.42 13.59 9.17
N VAL A 70 -17.74 13.69 9.07
CA VAL A 70 -18.61 12.59 8.63
C VAL A 70 -19.51 13.09 7.50
N VAL A 71 -19.53 12.35 6.38
CA VAL A 71 -20.27 12.73 5.18
C VAL A 71 -21.00 11.51 4.62
N ARG A 72 -22.27 11.69 4.21
CA ARG A 72 -23.07 10.67 3.53
C ARG A 72 -22.83 10.72 2.03
N LEU A 73 -22.31 9.61 1.48
CA LEU A 73 -21.99 9.48 0.04
C LEU A 73 -23.11 8.82 -0.77
N GLY A 74 -23.86 7.92 -0.14
CA GLY A 74 -24.97 7.17 -0.72
C GLY A 74 -26.01 6.81 0.33
N PRO A 75 -27.12 6.12 -0.06
CA PRO A 75 -28.16 5.69 0.87
C PRO A 75 -27.58 4.94 2.07
N ASP A 76 -26.65 4.02 1.80
CA ASP A 76 -26.04 3.13 2.78
C ASP A 76 -24.50 3.28 2.78
N GLU A 77 -23.99 4.50 2.52
CA GLU A 77 -22.56 4.74 2.45
C GLU A 77 -22.15 6.05 3.15
N LEU A 78 -21.15 5.93 4.03
CA LEU A 78 -20.55 7.03 4.79
C LEU A 78 -19.04 7.10 4.58
N SER A 79 -18.50 8.32 4.64
CA SER A 79 -17.06 8.57 4.75
C SER A 79 -16.75 9.31 6.04
N VAL A 80 -15.58 8.99 6.63
CA VAL A 80 -15.16 9.53 7.93
C VAL A 80 -13.73 10.02 7.85
N ASN A 81 -13.50 11.25 8.30
CA ASN A 81 -12.19 11.93 8.27
C ASN A 81 -11.85 12.49 9.64
N SER A 82 -11.68 11.62 10.64
CA SER A 82 -11.34 11.97 12.00
C SER A 82 -10.58 10.88 12.72
N LEU A 83 -9.86 11.24 13.77
CA LEU A 83 -9.15 10.29 14.62
C LEU A 83 -10.11 9.39 15.42
N SER A 84 -11.21 9.94 15.92
CA SER A 84 -12.24 9.18 16.63
C SER A 84 -12.89 8.16 15.71
N GLY A 85 -13.20 8.56 14.49
CA GLY A 85 -13.71 7.66 13.46
C GLY A 85 -12.75 6.53 13.09
N LEU A 86 -11.46 6.83 12.90
CA LEU A 86 -10.45 5.79 12.69
C LEU A 86 -10.42 4.75 13.81
N ARG A 87 -10.49 5.21 15.06
CA ARG A 87 -10.49 4.31 16.21
C ARG A 87 -11.74 3.46 16.25
N THR A 88 -12.90 4.06 16.07
CA THR A 88 -14.19 3.36 16.09
C THR A 88 -14.26 2.30 14.99
N ILE A 89 -13.85 2.63 13.77
CA ILE A 89 -14.00 1.76 12.61
C ILE A 89 -12.90 0.69 12.56
N TYR A 90 -11.63 1.10 12.58
CA TYR A 90 -10.52 0.20 12.27
C TYR A 90 -9.90 -0.43 13.52
N THR A 91 -9.77 0.30 14.62
CA THR A 91 -9.35 -0.27 15.90
C THR A 91 -10.51 -0.98 16.61
N GLY A 92 -11.75 -0.50 16.43
CA GLY A 92 -12.99 -1.18 16.84
C GLY A 92 -13.33 -2.44 16.06
N ALA A 93 -12.46 -2.82 15.11
CA ALA A 93 -12.49 -4.06 14.37
C ALA A 93 -13.79 -4.28 13.56
N TYR A 94 -14.32 -3.24 12.90
CA TYR A 94 -15.40 -3.45 11.93
C TYR A 94 -14.91 -4.36 10.80
N GLU A 95 -15.77 -5.28 10.38
CA GLU A 95 -15.43 -6.22 9.31
C GLU A 95 -15.21 -5.52 7.98
N LYS A 96 -14.39 -6.13 7.12
CA LYS A 96 -14.19 -5.62 5.75
C LYS A 96 -15.52 -5.67 4.99
N HIS A 97 -15.70 -4.74 4.06
CA HIS A 97 -16.79 -4.80 3.11
C HIS A 97 -16.52 -5.90 2.07
N GLN A 98 -17.56 -6.53 1.54
CA GLN A 98 -17.47 -7.62 0.55
C GLN A 98 -16.62 -7.27 -0.67
N TRP A 99 -16.53 -6.01 -1.02
CA TRP A 99 -15.67 -5.47 -2.08
C TRP A 99 -14.23 -6.01 -2.07
N TYR A 100 -13.66 -6.30 -0.88
CA TYR A 100 -12.30 -6.87 -0.81
C TYR A 100 -12.26 -8.32 -1.32
N ASN A 101 -13.25 -9.12 -1.00
CA ASN A 101 -13.33 -10.49 -1.49
C ASN A 101 -13.53 -10.51 -3.01
N ASP A 102 -14.40 -9.63 -3.52
CA ASP A 102 -14.68 -9.53 -4.95
C ASP A 102 -13.44 -9.15 -5.76
N LEU A 103 -12.53 -8.34 -5.20
CA LEU A 103 -11.38 -7.80 -5.91
C LEU A 103 -10.07 -8.60 -5.71
N PHE A 104 -9.81 -9.12 -4.51
CA PHE A 104 -8.48 -9.61 -4.13
C PHE A 104 -8.37 -11.13 -3.98
N VAL A 105 -9.43 -11.90 -4.16
CA VAL A 105 -9.34 -13.35 -4.12
C VAL A 105 -8.64 -13.86 -5.39
N ASN A 106 -7.63 -14.71 -5.19
CA ASN A 106 -6.85 -15.37 -6.24
C ASN A 106 -7.07 -16.89 -6.16
N PHE A 107 -6.93 -17.62 -7.25
CA PHE A 107 -7.10 -19.09 -7.31
C PHE A 107 -8.45 -19.56 -6.72
N HIS A 108 -9.51 -18.75 -6.79
CA HIS A 108 -10.78 -18.97 -6.08
C HIS A 108 -10.62 -19.27 -4.57
N THR A 109 -9.49 -18.90 -3.99
CA THR A 109 -9.13 -19.19 -2.59
C THR A 109 -8.88 -17.89 -1.84
N ASP A 110 -9.48 -17.76 -0.65
CA ASP A 110 -9.33 -16.58 0.19
C ASP A 110 -7.88 -16.41 0.66
N ASN A 111 -7.36 -15.20 0.48
CA ASN A 111 -6.11 -14.72 1.08
C ASN A 111 -6.43 -13.67 2.17
N MET A 112 -5.40 -13.23 2.88
CA MET A 112 -5.56 -12.30 3.99
C MET A 112 -6.20 -10.96 3.58
N VAL A 113 -5.94 -10.47 2.38
CA VAL A 113 -6.53 -9.21 1.89
C VAL A 113 -7.98 -9.40 1.50
N GLY A 114 -8.34 -10.52 0.86
CA GLY A 114 -9.69 -10.86 0.45
C GLY A 114 -10.64 -11.23 1.61
N MET A 115 -10.12 -11.76 2.72
CA MET A 115 -10.94 -12.20 3.87
C MET A 115 -11.76 -11.09 4.49
N VAL A 116 -13.08 -11.21 4.41
CA VAL A 116 -14.05 -10.24 4.97
C VAL A 116 -14.14 -10.35 6.49
N HIS A 117 -14.35 -11.56 7.02
CA HIS A 117 -14.60 -11.80 8.44
C HIS A 117 -13.33 -11.72 9.28
N ASN A 118 -13.47 -11.22 10.51
CA ASN A 118 -12.35 -10.96 11.41
C ASN A 118 -11.66 -12.23 11.90
N GLU A 119 -12.42 -13.29 12.21
CA GLU A 119 -11.87 -14.50 12.81
C GLU A 119 -10.94 -15.25 11.85
N PRO A 120 -11.34 -15.62 10.60
CA PRO A 120 -10.44 -16.29 9.66
C PRO A 120 -9.23 -15.43 9.30
N HIS A 121 -9.43 -14.14 9.11
CA HIS A 121 -8.29 -13.22 8.88
C HIS A 121 -7.31 -13.20 10.05
N ALA A 122 -7.80 -13.09 11.28
CA ALA A 122 -6.93 -13.03 12.46
C ALA A 122 -6.14 -14.34 12.62
N ARG A 123 -6.73 -15.50 12.27
CA ARG A 123 -6.07 -16.80 12.24
C ARG A 123 -4.93 -16.78 11.19
N GLN A 124 -5.24 -16.42 9.96
CA GLN A 124 -4.25 -16.31 8.87
C GLN A 124 -3.12 -15.34 9.23
N LYS A 125 -3.44 -14.15 9.73
CA LYS A 125 -2.45 -13.14 10.12
C LYS A 125 -1.51 -13.63 11.21
N ARG A 126 -2.01 -14.38 12.21
CA ARG A 126 -1.15 -14.93 13.28
C ARG A 126 -0.09 -15.89 12.76
N MET A 127 -0.34 -16.61 11.67
CA MET A 127 0.64 -17.52 11.06
C MET A 127 1.92 -16.77 10.64
N LEU A 128 1.79 -15.53 10.18
CA LEU A 128 2.88 -14.75 9.59
C LEU A 128 3.36 -13.57 10.47
N SER A 129 2.58 -13.13 11.45
CA SER A 129 2.87 -11.90 12.22
C SER A 129 4.25 -11.88 12.86
N LYS A 130 4.77 -13.04 13.29
CA LYS A 130 6.10 -13.13 13.93
C LYS A 130 7.20 -12.73 12.96
N ILE A 131 7.20 -13.29 11.75
CA ILE A 131 8.26 -13.08 10.76
C ILE A 131 8.21 -11.70 10.10
N PHE A 132 7.08 -10.99 10.20
CA PHE A 132 6.93 -9.58 9.79
C PHE A 132 7.05 -8.60 10.97
N SER A 133 7.39 -9.08 12.18
CA SER A 133 7.62 -8.17 13.31
C SER A 133 8.93 -7.40 13.14
N LYS A 134 8.98 -6.18 13.67
CA LYS A 134 10.16 -5.32 13.57
C LYS A 134 11.42 -6.00 14.13
N SER A 135 11.31 -6.65 15.29
CA SER A 135 12.45 -7.35 15.91
C SER A 135 12.96 -8.50 15.06
N PHE A 136 12.05 -9.34 14.53
CA PHE A 136 12.46 -10.45 13.66
C PHE A 136 13.21 -9.96 12.41
N LEU A 137 12.66 -8.94 11.73
CA LEU A 137 13.24 -8.39 10.50
C LEU A 137 14.60 -7.74 10.75
N GLN A 138 14.76 -7.02 11.87
CA GLN A 138 16.04 -6.38 12.24
C GLN A 138 17.14 -7.40 12.55
N ASP A 139 16.79 -8.54 13.13
CA ASP A 139 17.73 -9.60 13.52
C ASP A 139 17.91 -10.67 12.42
N SER A 140 17.09 -10.63 11.34
CA SER A 140 17.11 -11.65 10.28
C SER A 140 18.41 -11.63 9.48
N VAL A 141 19.15 -12.74 9.55
CA VAL A 141 20.34 -12.97 8.72
C VAL A 141 19.94 -13.08 7.25
N ASP A 142 18.86 -13.83 6.95
CA ASP A 142 18.37 -14.00 5.59
C ASP A 142 18.02 -12.66 4.95
N LEU A 143 17.29 -11.77 5.66
CA LEU A 143 16.92 -10.46 5.10
C LEU A 143 18.16 -9.55 4.91
N ARG A 144 19.17 -9.67 5.78
CA ARG A 144 20.45 -8.97 5.61
C ARG A 144 21.17 -9.43 4.36
N ASP A 145 21.25 -10.74 4.13
CA ASP A 145 21.91 -11.30 2.95
C ASP A 145 21.14 -11.01 1.66
N ILE A 146 19.79 -11.06 1.69
CA ILE A 146 18.95 -10.58 0.60
C ILE A 146 19.29 -9.12 0.26
N SER A 147 19.33 -8.24 1.27
CA SER A 147 19.68 -6.83 1.09
C SER A 147 21.04 -6.63 0.46
N ARG A 148 22.05 -7.38 0.92
CA ARG A 148 23.42 -7.35 0.35
C ARG A 148 23.43 -7.76 -1.12
N ILE A 149 22.73 -8.84 -1.47
CA ILE A 149 22.64 -9.33 -2.86
C ILE A 149 21.93 -8.32 -3.74
N VAL A 150 20.73 -7.88 -3.35
CA VAL A 150 19.93 -6.96 -4.17
C VAL A 150 20.66 -5.63 -4.36
N LEU A 151 21.25 -5.09 -3.32
CA LEU A 151 21.96 -3.81 -3.42
C LEU A 151 23.29 -3.93 -4.17
N SER A 152 24.19 -4.84 -3.74
CA SER A 152 25.56 -4.84 -4.26
C SER A 152 25.74 -5.61 -5.57
N GLN A 153 24.90 -6.61 -5.84
CA GLN A 153 25.04 -7.43 -7.06
C GLN A 153 24.04 -7.08 -8.15
N ARG A 154 22.97 -6.32 -7.84
CA ARG A 154 21.93 -6.01 -8.82
C ARG A 154 21.73 -4.51 -9.01
N LEU A 155 21.25 -3.77 -7.99
CA LEU A 155 20.86 -2.37 -8.13
C LEU A 155 22.05 -1.42 -8.35
N LEU A 156 23.03 -1.40 -7.44
CA LEU A 156 24.14 -0.45 -7.52
C LEU A 156 25.03 -0.64 -8.77
N PRO A 157 25.28 -1.87 -9.27
CA PRO A 157 25.94 -2.05 -10.57
C PRO A 157 25.18 -1.44 -11.74
N ILE A 158 23.85 -1.54 -11.78
CA ILE A 158 23.04 -0.90 -12.83
C ILE A 158 23.13 0.61 -12.73
N LEU A 159 22.93 1.18 -11.53
CA LEU A 159 23.03 2.62 -11.34
C LEU A 159 24.42 3.15 -11.68
N ARG A 160 25.50 2.40 -11.38
CA ARG A 160 26.87 2.75 -11.78
C ARG A 160 27.03 2.77 -13.29
N ARG A 161 26.51 1.77 -14.02
CA ARG A 161 26.56 1.75 -15.48
C ARG A 161 25.83 2.97 -16.05
N VAL A 162 24.57 3.18 -15.65
CA VAL A 162 23.74 4.31 -16.08
C VAL A 162 24.46 5.66 -15.84
N ALA A 163 25.06 5.81 -14.65
CA ALA A 163 25.79 7.03 -14.30
C ALA A 163 27.09 7.21 -15.13
N THR A 164 27.86 6.12 -15.36
CA THR A 164 29.08 6.14 -16.15
C THR A 164 28.79 6.47 -17.60
N ASP A 165 27.76 5.88 -18.17
CA ASP A 165 27.33 6.06 -19.57
C ASP A 165 26.55 7.39 -19.76
N ARG A 166 26.28 8.11 -18.68
CA ARG A 166 25.48 9.35 -18.64
C ARG A 166 24.07 9.16 -19.21
N GLU A 167 23.56 7.98 -19.05
CA GLU A 167 22.19 7.64 -19.46
C GLU A 167 21.16 8.14 -18.43
N THR A 168 19.93 8.24 -18.87
CA THR A 168 18.76 8.45 -18.01
C THR A 168 17.98 7.15 -17.89
N ILE A 169 17.32 6.95 -16.77
CA ILE A 169 16.56 5.73 -16.54
C ILE A 169 15.17 6.05 -15.97
N ASN A 170 14.15 5.30 -16.43
CA ASN A 170 12.84 5.32 -15.79
C ASN A 170 12.93 4.58 -14.45
N VAL A 171 12.83 5.33 -13.35
CA VAL A 171 12.97 4.75 -12.01
C VAL A 171 11.75 3.98 -11.55
N LEU A 172 10.54 4.25 -12.08
CA LEU A 172 9.33 3.53 -11.65
C LEU A 172 9.45 2.01 -11.90
N PRO A 173 9.62 1.51 -13.15
CA PRO A 173 9.75 0.06 -13.36
C PRO A 173 11.01 -0.52 -12.71
N LEU A 174 12.12 0.22 -12.65
CA LEU A 174 13.33 -0.25 -11.98
C LEU A 174 13.08 -0.51 -10.49
N PHE A 175 12.46 0.43 -9.78
CA PHE A 175 12.24 0.28 -8.35
C PHE A 175 11.03 -0.61 -8.00
N GLN A 176 10.11 -0.81 -8.93
CA GLN A 176 9.15 -1.90 -8.82
C GLN A 176 9.85 -3.27 -8.92
N ALA A 177 10.84 -3.42 -9.82
CA ALA A 177 11.66 -4.63 -9.89
C ALA A 177 12.48 -4.85 -8.59
N VAL A 178 12.98 -3.77 -7.97
CA VAL A 178 13.64 -3.85 -6.66
C VAL A 178 12.68 -4.44 -5.63
N GLY A 179 11.47 -3.90 -5.51
CA GLY A 179 10.45 -4.41 -4.58
C GLY A 179 10.09 -5.88 -4.85
N MET A 180 9.98 -6.27 -6.12
CA MET A 180 9.70 -7.66 -6.49
C MET A 180 10.87 -8.60 -6.13
N ASP A 181 12.10 -8.22 -6.40
CA ASP A 181 13.28 -9.04 -6.10
C ASP A 181 13.51 -9.19 -4.58
N PHE A 182 13.30 -8.13 -3.79
CA PHE A 182 13.33 -8.20 -2.33
C PHE A 182 12.22 -9.11 -1.79
N THR A 183 10.98 -8.85 -2.21
CA THR A 183 9.82 -9.61 -1.73
C THR A 183 9.94 -11.08 -2.10
N SER A 184 10.20 -11.41 -3.36
CA SER A 184 10.32 -12.80 -3.80
C SER A 184 11.46 -13.55 -3.11
N ALA A 185 12.59 -12.86 -2.82
CA ALA A 185 13.69 -13.46 -2.08
C ALA A 185 13.31 -13.75 -0.61
N PHE A 186 12.54 -12.89 0.03
CA PHE A 186 12.05 -13.15 1.39
C PHE A 186 10.98 -14.25 1.42
N LEU A 187 10.16 -14.35 0.37
CA LEU A 187 9.13 -15.39 0.24
C LEU A 187 9.74 -16.77 -0.05
N PHE A 188 10.60 -16.87 -1.06
CA PHE A 188 11.05 -18.13 -1.66
C PHE A 188 12.54 -18.45 -1.47
N GLY A 189 13.30 -17.57 -0.78
CA GLY A 189 14.75 -17.64 -0.71
C GLY A 189 15.44 -17.21 -2.02
N THR A 190 16.69 -16.76 -1.93
CA THR A 190 17.42 -16.17 -3.07
C THR A 190 17.58 -17.11 -4.27
N ARG A 191 17.53 -18.42 -4.06
CA ARG A 191 17.64 -19.43 -5.15
C ARG A 191 16.41 -19.49 -6.05
N ASN A 192 15.24 -19.16 -5.52
CA ASN A 192 13.97 -19.25 -6.24
C ASN A 192 13.32 -17.86 -6.47
N ALA A 193 13.99 -16.82 -6.00
CA ALA A 193 13.56 -15.44 -6.18
C ALA A 193 13.67 -14.98 -7.63
N THR A 194 12.95 -13.92 -7.94
CA THR A 194 13.12 -13.19 -9.21
C THR A 194 14.45 -12.44 -9.25
N THR A 195 14.89 -12.11 -10.45
CA THR A 195 16.09 -11.31 -10.73
C THR A 195 15.76 -10.19 -11.74
N TYR A 196 14.57 -9.62 -11.60
CA TYR A 196 14.01 -8.66 -12.56
C TYR A 196 14.78 -7.34 -12.64
N ILE A 197 15.51 -6.97 -11.58
CA ILE A 197 16.45 -5.83 -11.67
C ILE A 197 17.47 -6.05 -12.79
N LEU A 198 17.96 -7.28 -12.99
CA LEU A 198 18.92 -7.64 -14.04
C LEU A 198 18.25 -7.97 -15.38
N GLN A 199 16.95 -8.13 -15.41
CA GLN A 199 16.15 -8.62 -16.54
C GLN A 199 14.95 -7.67 -16.77
N LEU A 200 15.23 -6.38 -16.97
CA LEU A 200 14.18 -5.37 -17.14
C LEU A 200 13.21 -5.63 -18.31
N PRO A 201 13.63 -6.23 -19.46
CA PRO A 201 12.68 -6.59 -20.51
C PRO A 201 11.67 -7.66 -20.06
N GLU A 202 12.10 -8.71 -19.35
CA GLU A 202 11.22 -9.76 -18.78
C GLU A 202 10.33 -9.18 -17.69
N TRP A 203 10.86 -8.22 -16.92
CA TRP A 203 10.07 -7.46 -15.94
C TRP A 203 8.97 -6.65 -16.61
N GLN A 204 9.26 -5.97 -17.70
CA GLN A 204 8.24 -5.20 -18.43
C GLN A 204 7.13 -6.13 -18.96
N GLN A 205 7.49 -7.29 -19.51
CA GLN A 205 6.50 -8.29 -19.93
C GLN A 205 5.62 -8.74 -18.76
N TRP A 206 6.20 -9.01 -17.59
CA TRP A 206 5.45 -9.39 -16.41
C TRP A 206 4.48 -8.27 -15.96
N LEU A 207 4.93 -7.00 -16.00
CA LEU A 207 4.07 -5.86 -15.69
C LEU A 207 2.89 -5.74 -16.67
N ASP A 208 3.12 -5.95 -17.96
CA ASP A 208 2.06 -5.88 -18.98
C ASP A 208 0.99 -6.96 -18.73
N GLU A 209 1.40 -8.18 -18.39
CA GLU A 209 0.49 -9.26 -18.00
C GLU A 209 -0.24 -8.96 -16.68
N TYR A 210 0.45 -8.35 -15.73
CA TYR A 210 -0.16 -7.96 -14.45
C TYR A 210 -1.20 -6.84 -14.62
N GLU A 211 -0.96 -5.87 -15.50
CA GLU A 211 -1.97 -4.83 -15.81
C GLU A 211 -3.24 -5.44 -16.44
N GLN A 212 -3.10 -6.47 -17.27
CA GLN A 212 -4.24 -7.22 -17.79
C GLN A 212 -4.95 -7.99 -16.66
N PHE A 213 -4.19 -8.68 -15.81
CA PHE A 213 -4.71 -9.42 -14.67
C PHE A 213 -5.58 -8.55 -13.74
N LYS A 214 -5.21 -7.29 -13.50
CA LYS A 214 -5.95 -6.37 -12.63
C LYS A 214 -7.37 -6.05 -13.16
N VAL A 215 -7.58 -6.07 -14.46
CA VAL A 215 -8.86 -5.70 -15.08
C VAL A 215 -9.71 -6.91 -15.48
N MET A 216 -9.18 -8.12 -15.39
CA MET A 216 -9.90 -9.36 -15.66
C MET A 216 -10.98 -9.62 -14.59
N SER A 217 -12.08 -10.28 -15.00
CA SER A 217 -13.01 -10.86 -14.03
C SER A 217 -12.35 -11.95 -13.19
N ARG A 218 -12.92 -12.26 -12.03
CA ARG A 218 -12.40 -13.32 -11.15
C ARG A 218 -12.27 -14.67 -11.86
N ASP A 219 -13.25 -15.01 -12.68
CA ASP A 219 -13.27 -16.30 -13.39
C ASP A 219 -12.24 -16.35 -14.52
N ASP A 220 -11.96 -15.21 -15.17
CA ASP A 220 -10.97 -15.11 -16.24
C ASP A 220 -9.51 -15.09 -15.72
N ARG A 221 -9.28 -14.80 -14.44
CA ARG A 221 -7.95 -14.82 -13.82
C ARG A 221 -7.43 -16.24 -13.63
N CYS A 222 -8.33 -17.19 -13.38
CA CYS A 222 -7.97 -18.58 -13.18
C CYS A 222 -7.30 -19.12 -14.44
N ASP A 223 -6.19 -19.83 -14.23
CA ASP A 223 -5.30 -20.33 -15.28
C ASP A 223 -4.59 -19.23 -16.11
N GLY A 224 -4.76 -17.95 -15.75
CA GLY A 224 -4.02 -16.83 -16.34
C GLY A 224 -2.53 -16.87 -16.02
N PHE A 225 -1.74 -16.08 -16.77
CA PHE A 225 -0.29 -16.05 -16.65
C PHE A 225 0.17 -15.78 -15.21
N ILE A 226 -0.37 -14.79 -14.52
CA ILE A 226 0.08 -14.35 -13.18
C ILE A 226 -0.12 -15.44 -12.12
N GLU A 227 -1.31 -16.07 -12.09
CA GLU A 227 -1.57 -17.16 -11.14
C GLU A 227 -0.71 -18.39 -11.47
N SER A 228 -0.65 -18.81 -12.74
CA SER A 228 0.18 -19.93 -13.18
C SER A 228 1.66 -19.71 -12.87
N TRP A 229 2.17 -18.50 -13.06
CA TRP A 229 3.53 -18.12 -12.72
C TRP A 229 3.80 -18.25 -11.20
N CYS A 230 2.94 -17.71 -10.36
CA CYS A 230 3.09 -17.81 -8.90
C CYS A 230 3.00 -19.27 -8.44
N LEU A 231 2.05 -20.04 -8.96
CA LEU A 231 1.92 -21.46 -8.64
C LEU A 231 3.17 -22.26 -9.05
N SER A 232 3.80 -21.90 -10.18
CA SER A 232 5.06 -22.53 -10.61
C SER A 232 6.21 -22.30 -9.62
N LEU A 233 6.28 -21.09 -8.99
CA LEU A 233 7.23 -20.80 -7.92
C LEU A 233 6.98 -21.70 -6.69
N CYS A 234 5.72 -21.81 -6.26
CA CYS A 234 5.36 -22.66 -5.12
C CYS A 234 5.69 -24.14 -5.39
N ARG A 235 5.40 -24.66 -6.58
CA ARG A 235 5.71 -26.06 -6.98
C ARG A 235 7.20 -26.35 -7.04
N ARG A 236 8.03 -25.40 -7.43
CA ARG A 236 9.50 -25.55 -7.37
C ARG A 236 9.98 -25.71 -5.92
N MET A 237 9.34 -25.00 -4.98
CA MET A 237 9.64 -25.12 -3.56
C MET A 237 9.32 -26.53 -3.03
N GLU A 238 8.17 -27.10 -3.39
CA GLU A 238 7.76 -28.44 -2.97
C GLU A 238 8.71 -29.54 -3.48
N LYS A 239 9.13 -29.45 -4.74
CA LYS A 239 10.04 -30.40 -5.36
C LYS A 239 11.49 -30.28 -4.88
N ASN A 240 11.78 -29.27 -4.06
CA ASN A 240 13.15 -28.97 -3.62
C ASN A 240 14.14 -28.79 -4.78
N GLU A 241 13.64 -28.36 -5.95
CA GLU A 241 14.43 -28.06 -7.15
C GLU A 241 15.21 -26.77 -6.88
N ARG A 242 16.50 -26.95 -6.56
CA ARG A 242 17.39 -25.83 -6.19
C ARG A 242 18.37 -25.58 -7.32
N PRO A 243 18.27 -24.46 -8.07
CA PRO A 243 19.35 -24.03 -8.94
C PRO A 243 20.66 -23.90 -8.14
N ASN A 244 21.74 -24.49 -8.62
CA ASN A 244 22.98 -24.66 -7.85
C ASN A 244 23.91 -23.43 -7.79
N ASP A 245 23.59 -22.32 -8.50
CA ASP A 245 24.56 -21.28 -8.84
C ASP A 245 24.41 -19.95 -8.09
N VAL A 246 23.77 -19.93 -6.92
CA VAL A 246 23.65 -18.69 -6.12
C VAL A 246 24.72 -18.65 -5.05
N PRO A 247 25.59 -17.61 -5.00
CA PRO A 247 26.71 -17.52 -4.08
C PRO A 247 26.30 -17.55 -2.59
N VAL A 248 25.13 -17.00 -2.28
CA VAL A 248 24.55 -16.99 -0.93
C VAL A 248 23.11 -17.46 -1.00
N ALA A 249 22.83 -18.61 -0.39
CA ALA A 249 21.48 -19.17 -0.30
C ALA A 249 20.81 -18.71 0.99
N THR A 250 19.67 -18.00 0.87
CA THR A 250 18.82 -17.66 2.01
C THR A 250 17.65 -18.61 2.12
N SER A 251 17.05 -18.67 3.31
CA SER A 251 15.88 -19.49 3.58
C SER A 251 14.61 -18.90 2.91
N PRO A 252 13.64 -19.72 2.48
CA PRO A 252 12.33 -19.27 2.03
C PRO A 252 11.43 -18.95 3.24
N VAL A 253 11.72 -17.85 3.91
CA VAL A 253 11.21 -17.53 5.27
C VAL A 253 9.69 -17.55 5.34
N VAL A 254 9.01 -16.94 4.37
CA VAL A 254 7.53 -16.85 4.40
C VAL A 254 6.90 -18.14 3.94
N TYR A 255 7.43 -18.76 2.88
CA TYR A 255 6.91 -20.02 2.36
C TYR A 255 6.95 -21.13 3.43
N ASP A 256 8.10 -21.34 4.08
CA ASP A 256 8.26 -22.36 5.11
C ASP A 256 7.35 -22.08 6.32
N GLN A 257 7.30 -20.83 6.78
CA GLN A 257 6.44 -20.46 7.90
C GLN A 257 4.95 -20.69 7.59
N LEU A 258 4.51 -20.37 6.36
CA LEU A 258 3.12 -20.55 5.94
C LEU A 258 2.78 -22.03 5.76
N ARG A 259 3.65 -22.82 5.10
CA ARG A 259 3.50 -24.27 4.94
C ARG A 259 3.38 -24.95 6.30
N ASP A 260 4.31 -24.71 7.22
CA ASP A 260 4.35 -25.35 8.54
C ASP A 260 3.14 -24.95 9.42
N SER A 261 2.61 -23.76 9.20
CA SER A 261 1.41 -23.28 9.90
C SER A 261 0.14 -23.92 9.34
N LEU A 262 0.02 -24.05 8.02
CA LEU A 262 -1.14 -24.67 7.37
C LEU A 262 -1.18 -26.19 7.55
N GLU A 263 -0.04 -26.85 7.78
CA GLU A 263 -0.02 -28.27 8.17
C GLU A 263 -0.73 -28.53 9.51
N LYS A 264 -0.76 -27.54 10.37
CA LYS A 264 -1.37 -27.59 11.71
C LYS A 264 -2.79 -26.98 11.73
N ASP A 265 -3.22 -26.37 10.64
CA ASP A 265 -4.54 -25.74 10.55
C ASP A 265 -5.60 -26.82 10.31
N PRO A 266 -6.68 -26.89 11.11
CA PRO A 266 -7.78 -27.83 10.92
C PRO A 266 -8.65 -27.55 9.68
N ASP A 267 -8.43 -26.42 8.98
CA ASP A 267 -9.16 -26.04 7.77
C ASP A 267 -8.75 -26.94 6.60
N ASP A 268 -9.72 -27.58 5.94
CA ASP A 268 -9.51 -28.56 4.84
C ASP A 268 -9.37 -27.89 3.45
N ARG A 269 -8.77 -26.67 3.43
CA ARG A 269 -8.48 -25.97 2.16
C ARG A 269 -7.37 -26.68 1.38
N PRO A 270 -7.42 -26.67 0.01
CA PRO A 270 -6.28 -27.10 -0.81
C PRO A 270 -5.03 -26.30 -0.45
N ARG A 271 -4.09 -26.90 0.28
CA ARG A 271 -2.91 -26.21 0.85
C ARG A 271 -2.07 -25.52 -0.20
N GLU A 272 -1.82 -26.18 -1.34
CA GLU A 272 -1.05 -25.60 -2.44
C GLU A 272 -1.66 -24.27 -2.92
N LEU A 273 -2.97 -24.24 -3.15
CA LEU A 273 -3.66 -23.03 -3.62
C LEU A 273 -3.77 -21.97 -2.53
N ALA A 274 -3.93 -22.37 -1.26
CA ALA A 274 -3.95 -21.43 -0.13
C ALA A 274 -2.58 -20.74 0.04
N ILE A 275 -1.48 -21.48 -0.12
CA ILE A 275 -0.13 -20.92 -0.11
C ILE A 275 0.05 -20.00 -1.31
N ALA A 276 -0.29 -20.45 -2.52
CA ALA A 276 -0.11 -19.67 -3.74
C ALA A 276 -0.91 -18.36 -3.72
N SER A 277 -2.17 -18.40 -3.25
CA SER A 277 -3.03 -17.21 -3.12
C SER A 277 -2.44 -16.17 -2.16
N GLU A 278 -1.95 -16.61 -0.99
CA GLU A 278 -1.34 -15.72 -0.01
C GLU A 278 -0.03 -15.13 -0.52
N LEU A 279 0.84 -15.94 -1.15
CA LEU A 279 2.13 -15.48 -1.65
C LEU A 279 2.00 -14.56 -2.88
N LEU A 280 1.01 -14.81 -3.76
CA LEU A 280 0.73 -13.89 -4.87
C LEU A 280 0.34 -12.50 -4.35
N ASP A 281 -0.52 -12.45 -3.33
CA ASP A 281 -0.91 -11.19 -2.71
C ASP A 281 0.29 -10.44 -2.11
N HIS A 282 1.21 -11.15 -1.46
CA HIS A 282 2.46 -10.56 -0.95
C HIS A 282 3.38 -10.03 -2.05
N LEU A 283 3.54 -10.77 -3.17
CA LEU A 283 4.35 -10.34 -4.31
C LEU A 283 3.80 -9.07 -4.94
N VAL A 284 2.49 -9.05 -5.18
CA VAL A 284 1.79 -7.90 -5.77
C VAL A 284 1.88 -6.69 -4.85
N ALA A 285 1.57 -6.85 -3.57
CA ALA A 285 1.63 -5.75 -2.61
C ALA A 285 3.06 -5.21 -2.44
N GLY A 286 4.07 -6.09 -2.42
CA GLY A 286 5.46 -5.73 -2.16
C GLY A 286 6.09 -4.92 -3.29
N HIS A 287 5.88 -5.28 -4.55
CA HIS A 287 6.53 -4.56 -5.65
C HIS A 287 5.85 -3.23 -5.98
N GLU A 288 4.52 -3.19 -5.99
CA GLU A 288 3.77 -2.03 -6.48
C GLU A 288 3.85 -0.87 -5.50
N THR A 289 3.56 -1.10 -4.22
CA THR A 289 3.53 -0.02 -3.21
C THR A 289 4.90 0.53 -2.86
N THR A 290 5.93 -0.33 -2.78
CA THR A 290 7.31 0.12 -2.52
C THR A 290 7.90 0.83 -3.73
N GLY A 291 7.65 0.34 -4.95
CA GLY A 291 8.08 1.01 -6.20
C GLY A 291 7.51 2.42 -6.33
N ILE A 292 6.23 2.61 -5.99
CA ILE A 292 5.60 3.94 -5.94
C ILE A 292 6.29 4.83 -4.88
N SER A 293 6.53 4.28 -3.69
CA SER A 293 7.16 5.02 -2.59
C SER A 293 8.57 5.49 -2.95
N PHE A 294 9.38 4.63 -3.58
CA PHE A 294 10.70 4.98 -4.11
C PHE A 294 10.61 6.09 -5.15
N THR A 295 9.71 5.97 -6.10
CA THR A 295 9.54 6.93 -7.20
C THR A 295 9.26 8.33 -6.67
N TYR A 296 8.27 8.48 -5.78
CA TYR A 296 7.94 9.78 -5.23
C TYR A 296 8.98 10.31 -4.25
N MET A 297 9.65 9.43 -3.49
CA MET A 297 10.75 9.86 -2.61
C MET A 297 11.94 10.42 -3.42
N MET A 298 12.27 9.78 -4.55
CA MET A 298 13.29 10.27 -5.47
C MET A 298 12.88 11.54 -6.22
N TRP A 299 11.61 11.61 -6.64
CA TRP A 299 11.07 12.81 -7.29
C TRP A 299 11.16 14.04 -6.39
N GLU A 300 10.72 13.92 -5.14
CA GLU A 300 10.79 15.01 -4.17
C GLU A 300 12.24 15.38 -3.84
N LEU A 301 13.11 14.40 -3.59
CA LEU A 301 14.52 14.66 -3.32
C LEU A 301 15.23 15.31 -4.51
N SER A 302 14.87 14.94 -5.74
CA SER A 302 15.49 15.52 -6.94
C SER A 302 15.14 16.99 -7.16
N GLN A 303 14.03 17.45 -6.58
CA GLN A 303 13.65 18.87 -6.56
C GLN A 303 14.39 19.67 -5.45
N HIS A 304 15.05 18.98 -4.51
CA HIS A 304 15.67 19.56 -3.33
C HIS A 304 17.15 19.17 -3.18
N PRO A 305 18.07 19.70 -4.04
CA PRO A 305 19.50 19.31 -4.03
C PRO A 305 20.19 19.53 -2.67
N ASP A 306 19.81 20.60 -1.96
CA ASP A 306 20.36 20.89 -0.63
C ASP A 306 19.98 19.80 0.37
N LEU A 307 18.75 19.29 0.28
CA LEU A 307 18.29 18.20 1.13
C LEU A 307 18.95 16.86 0.78
N GLN A 308 19.27 16.60 -0.50
CA GLN A 308 20.08 15.44 -0.88
C GLN A 308 21.47 15.52 -0.22
N THR A 309 22.09 16.71 -0.22
CA THR A 309 23.40 16.95 0.43
C THR A 309 23.33 16.71 1.94
N GLU A 310 22.27 17.19 2.57
CA GLU A 310 22.05 17.00 4.02
C GLU A 310 21.79 15.53 4.37
N LEU A 311 20.94 14.86 3.58
CA LEU A 311 20.69 13.42 3.73
C LEU A 311 21.97 12.62 3.58
N ARG A 312 22.79 12.91 2.55
CA ARG A 312 24.07 12.22 2.39
C ARG A 312 24.99 12.42 3.60
N ARG A 313 25.05 13.60 4.18
CA ARG A 313 25.84 13.86 5.39
C ARG A 313 25.34 13.00 6.57
N GLU A 314 24.04 12.83 6.72
CA GLU A 314 23.47 11.93 7.72
C GLU A 314 23.85 10.46 7.41
N LEU A 315 23.71 10.01 6.15
CA LEU A 315 24.03 8.64 5.75
C LEU A 315 25.51 8.28 5.93
N LEU A 316 26.41 9.23 5.78
CA LEU A 316 27.85 9.01 6.02
C LEU A 316 28.23 8.81 7.49
N THR A 317 27.29 9.01 8.44
CA THR A 317 27.48 8.68 9.86
C THR A 317 27.32 7.18 10.14
N LEU A 318 26.76 6.41 9.21
CA LEU A 318 26.60 4.96 9.35
C LEU A 318 27.95 4.23 9.34
N SER A 319 28.03 3.12 10.09
CA SER A 319 29.19 2.24 10.09
C SER A 319 28.72 0.77 10.09
N PRO A 320 29.09 -0.02 9.07
CA PRO A 320 29.77 0.40 7.83
C PRO A 320 28.93 1.36 6.99
N GLN A 321 29.56 2.10 6.06
CA GLN A 321 28.88 2.96 5.10
C GLN A 321 28.45 2.16 3.87
N PHE A 322 27.37 2.60 3.18
CA PHE A 322 26.94 2.04 1.90
C PHE A 322 27.83 2.45 0.70
N LYS A 323 29.14 2.66 0.90
CA LYS A 323 30.02 3.02 -0.20
C LYS A 323 30.18 1.87 -1.18
N PHE A 324 29.74 2.07 -2.42
CA PHE A 324 29.91 1.12 -3.49
C PHE A 324 31.27 1.36 -4.16
N PRO A 325 32.12 0.32 -4.30
CA PRO A 325 33.50 0.48 -4.78
C PRO A 325 33.58 1.15 -6.16
N ALA A 326 34.67 1.84 -6.45
CA ALA A 326 34.93 2.43 -7.75
C ALA A 326 35.03 1.35 -8.84
N ALA A 327 34.80 1.75 -10.10
CA ALA A 327 34.79 0.82 -11.26
C ALA A 327 36.11 0.04 -11.46
N SER A 328 37.22 0.55 -10.91
CA SER A 328 38.55 -0.09 -10.97
C SER A 328 38.74 -1.22 -9.97
N GLU A 329 37.88 -1.35 -8.98
CA GLU A 329 38.00 -2.38 -7.95
C GLU A 329 37.14 -3.60 -8.30
N LYS A 330 37.76 -4.79 -8.38
CA LYS A 330 37.04 -6.04 -8.56
C LYS A 330 36.22 -6.35 -7.30
N THR A 331 34.91 -6.33 -7.45
CA THR A 331 33.96 -6.62 -6.36
C THR A 331 33.40 -8.04 -6.48
N ASP A 332 34.21 -9.05 -6.13
CA ASP A 332 33.69 -10.41 -5.94
C ASP A 332 33.08 -10.63 -4.53
N THR A 333 33.24 -9.65 -3.65
CA THR A 333 32.73 -9.71 -2.26
C THR A 333 31.45 -8.91 -2.10
N LEU A 334 30.48 -9.48 -1.39
CA LEU A 334 29.27 -8.76 -0.99
C LEU A 334 29.62 -7.55 -0.13
N LEU A 335 28.98 -6.42 -0.43
CA LEU A 335 29.14 -5.18 0.34
C LEU A 335 28.77 -5.41 1.82
N GLU A 336 29.60 -4.91 2.74
CA GLU A 336 29.15 -4.76 4.12
C GLU A 336 28.12 -3.65 4.21
N ILE A 337 26.99 -3.94 4.85
CA ILE A 337 25.88 -2.99 4.98
C ILE A 337 25.61 -2.64 6.44
N PRO A 338 25.16 -1.42 6.74
CA PRO A 338 24.74 -1.03 8.08
C PRO A 338 23.64 -1.93 8.63
N THR A 339 23.54 -2.01 9.94
CA THR A 339 22.43 -2.74 10.57
C THR A 339 21.10 -2.03 10.33
N PRO A 340 19.99 -2.76 10.20
CA PRO A 340 18.66 -2.14 10.08
C PRO A 340 18.35 -1.15 11.20
N SER A 341 18.78 -1.45 12.43
CA SER A 341 18.60 -0.56 13.59
C SER A 341 19.35 0.77 13.46
N SER A 342 20.58 0.76 12.91
CA SER A 342 21.34 1.99 12.69
C SER A 342 20.72 2.88 11.63
N ILE A 343 20.19 2.28 10.55
CA ILE A 343 19.48 3.01 9.50
C ILE A 343 18.14 3.56 10.04
N ASP A 344 17.46 2.78 10.87
CA ASP A 344 16.18 3.18 11.45
C ASP A 344 16.30 4.35 12.45
N SER A 345 17.52 4.57 12.98
CA SER A 345 17.83 5.67 13.88
C SER A 345 18.11 7.02 13.18
N LEU A 346 18.17 7.06 11.83
CA LEU A 346 18.46 8.25 11.06
C LEU A 346 17.23 9.17 10.98
N PRO A 347 17.24 10.33 11.65
CA PRO A 347 16.04 11.14 11.77
C PRO A 347 15.62 11.80 10.47
N LEU A 348 16.57 12.29 9.65
CA LEU A 348 16.23 12.93 8.38
C LEU A 348 15.68 11.95 7.36
N LEU A 349 16.30 10.77 7.24
CA LEU A 349 15.81 9.70 6.38
C LEU A 349 14.39 9.26 6.76
N ASP A 350 14.11 9.10 8.08
CA ASP A 350 12.77 8.77 8.57
C ASP A 350 11.76 9.88 8.28
N ALA A 351 12.16 11.14 8.45
CA ALA A 351 11.32 12.30 8.17
C ALA A 351 10.94 12.41 6.69
N ILE A 352 11.92 12.20 5.79
CA ILE A 352 11.73 12.19 4.33
C ILE A 352 10.74 11.08 3.94
N LEU A 353 10.96 9.86 4.44
CA LEU A 353 10.08 8.73 4.16
C LEU A 353 8.65 8.98 4.66
N ARG A 354 8.49 9.46 5.90
CA ARG A 354 7.16 9.76 6.45
C ARG A 354 6.43 10.82 5.65
N GLU A 355 7.12 11.88 5.28
CA GLU A 355 6.49 12.95 4.52
C GLU A 355 6.11 12.50 3.12
N THR A 356 6.95 11.69 2.47
CA THR A 356 6.61 11.08 1.19
C THR A 356 5.37 10.19 1.29
N LEU A 357 5.30 9.30 2.27
CA LEU A 357 4.13 8.46 2.49
C LEU A 357 2.87 9.25 2.92
N ARG A 358 3.04 10.43 3.50
CA ARG A 358 1.92 11.32 3.84
C ARG A 358 1.33 11.98 2.59
N VAL A 359 2.18 12.59 1.76
CA VAL A 359 1.74 13.35 0.57
C VAL A 359 1.39 12.41 -0.57
N HIS A 360 2.25 11.41 -0.80
CA HIS A 360 2.21 10.46 -1.91
C HIS A 360 1.93 9.03 -1.43
N SER A 361 0.88 8.85 -0.61
CA SER A 361 0.49 7.50 -0.18
C SER A 361 0.26 6.59 -1.39
N PRO A 362 0.88 5.39 -1.44
CA PRO A 362 0.62 4.44 -2.54
C PRO A 362 -0.83 3.92 -2.57
N THR A 363 -1.52 3.99 -1.43
CA THR A 363 -2.93 3.57 -1.29
C THR A 363 -3.76 4.71 -0.73
N PRO A 364 -4.05 5.76 -1.52
CA PRO A 364 -4.76 6.96 -1.06
C PRO A 364 -6.26 6.75 -0.91
N ALA A 365 -6.81 5.72 -1.53
CA ALA A 365 -8.24 5.48 -1.66
C ALA A 365 -8.94 5.09 -0.34
N PRO A 366 -10.27 5.17 -0.28
CA PRO A 366 -11.05 4.71 0.86
C PRO A 366 -10.87 3.22 1.16
N LEU A 367 -10.77 2.86 2.44
CA LEU A 367 -10.68 1.47 2.90
C LEU A 367 -12.02 1.02 3.53
N PRO A 368 -12.97 0.47 2.76
CA PRO A 368 -14.31 0.23 3.23
C PRO A 368 -14.41 -0.87 4.29
N ARG A 369 -15.33 -0.61 5.25
CA ARG A 369 -15.78 -1.54 6.29
C ARG A 369 -17.30 -1.59 6.29
N ALA A 370 -17.88 -2.56 6.98
CA ALA A 370 -19.30 -2.62 7.27
C ALA A 370 -19.55 -2.31 8.75
N THR A 371 -20.55 -1.47 9.04
CA THR A 371 -20.96 -1.25 10.43
C THR A 371 -21.55 -2.53 11.02
N PRO A 372 -21.22 -2.89 12.27
CA PRO A 372 -21.76 -4.11 12.90
C PRO A 372 -23.26 -3.99 13.16
N HIS A 373 -23.96 -5.12 13.06
CA HIS A 373 -25.36 -5.22 13.42
C HIS A 373 -25.50 -5.28 14.94
N THR A 374 -25.88 -4.16 15.55
CA THR A 374 -26.16 -4.04 16.98
C THR A 374 -27.59 -3.57 17.20
N LYS A 375 -28.19 -3.87 18.37
CA LYS A 375 -29.58 -3.54 18.67
C LYS A 375 -29.89 -2.04 18.53
N ASP A 376 -28.94 -1.19 18.99
CA ASP A 376 -29.15 0.26 19.05
C ASP A 376 -28.38 1.01 17.95
N GLY A 377 -27.81 0.29 16.98
CA GLY A 377 -26.90 0.87 16.00
C GLY A 377 -25.55 1.27 16.60
N VAL A 378 -24.70 1.94 15.79
CA VAL A 378 -23.39 2.41 16.26
C VAL A 378 -23.36 3.93 16.35
N SER A 379 -22.44 4.45 17.18
CA SER A 379 -22.20 5.88 17.31
C SER A 379 -20.87 6.27 16.63
N LEU A 380 -20.84 7.40 15.94
CA LEU A 380 -19.70 7.87 15.19
C LEU A 380 -19.66 9.40 15.16
N ASP A 381 -18.62 10.01 15.73
CA ASP A 381 -18.40 11.47 15.75
C ASP A 381 -19.66 12.29 16.10
N GLY A 382 -20.40 11.86 17.10
CA GLY A 382 -21.62 12.52 17.57
C GLY A 382 -22.91 12.13 16.86
N TYR A 383 -22.84 11.33 15.79
CA TYR A 383 -24.01 10.72 15.15
C TYR A 383 -24.30 9.36 15.78
N ASN A 384 -25.54 9.14 16.22
CA ASN A 384 -25.96 7.94 16.92
C ASN A 384 -26.96 7.12 16.08
N ASN A 385 -27.15 5.87 16.47
CA ASN A 385 -28.11 4.94 15.87
C ASN A 385 -27.85 4.68 14.37
N ILE A 386 -26.57 4.70 13.95
CA ILE A 386 -26.18 4.33 12.58
C ILE A 386 -26.46 2.82 12.43
N PRO A 387 -27.28 2.40 11.45
CA PRO A 387 -27.64 1.01 11.26
C PRO A 387 -26.44 0.09 10.97
N GLY A 388 -26.58 -1.20 11.24
CA GLY A 388 -25.64 -2.22 10.75
C GLY A 388 -25.71 -2.40 9.24
N GLY A 389 -24.59 -2.87 8.65
CA GLY A 389 -24.47 -3.10 7.22
C GLY A 389 -24.13 -1.87 6.37
N ILE A 390 -24.03 -0.68 6.98
CA ILE A 390 -23.62 0.54 6.26
C ILE A 390 -22.16 0.42 5.84
N ARG A 391 -21.88 0.67 4.56
CA ARG A 391 -20.52 0.83 4.03
C ARG A 391 -19.92 2.11 4.62
N ILE A 392 -18.80 1.97 5.33
CA ILE A 392 -18.12 3.09 5.98
C ILE A 392 -16.63 3.06 5.68
N SER A 393 -16.04 4.20 5.37
CA SER A 393 -14.63 4.25 5.00
C SER A 393 -13.91 5.51 5.48
N SER A 394 -12.60 5.39 5.63
CA SER A 394 -11.66 6.52 5.72
C SER A 394 -10.62 6.39 4.62
N SER A 395 -10.00 7.50 4.24
CA SER A 395 -8.99 7.59 3.20
C SER A 395 -7.72 8.21 3.76
N SER A 396 -6.55 7.61 3.50
CA SER A 396 -5.27 8.20 3.89
C SER A 396 -5.08 9.57 3.24
N TYR A 397 -5.52 9.75 1.99
CA TYR A 397 -5.46 11.03 1.29
C TYR A 397 -6.12 12.17 2.07
N SER A 398 -7.34 11.95 2.55
CA SER A 398 -8.08 12.98 3.29
C SER A 398 -7.53 13.19 4.70
N LEU A 399 -7.16 12.11 5.40
CA LEU A 399 -6.60 12.18 6.76
C LEU A 399 -5.25 12.90 6.79
N HIS A 400 -4.40 12.66 5.82
CA HIS A 400 -3.08 13.27 5.72
C HIS A 400 -3.11 14.74 5.29
N ARG A 401 -4.29 15.27 4.94
CA ARG A 401 -4.51 16.65 4.50
C ARG A 401 -5.42 17.43 5.44
N ILE A 402 -5.53 17.02 6.70
CA ILE A 402 -6.20 17.80 7.76
C ILE A 402 -5.27 18.95 8.15
N GLU A 403 -5.60 20.18 7.73
CA GLU A 403 -4.76 21.38 7.90
C GLU A 403 -4.42 21.70 9.35
N GLU A 404 -5.33 21.43 10.28
CA GLU A 404 -5.12 21.67 11.72
C GLU A 404 -3.98 20.78 12.25
N VAL A 405 -3.75 19.62 11.63
CA VAL A 405 -2.72 18.66 12.03
C VAL A 405 -1.47 18.76 11.15
N TYR A 406 -1.66 18.97 9.86
CA TYR A 406 -0.58 19.12 8.88
C TYR A 406 -0.67 20.48 8.18
N PRO A 407 -0.21 21.59 8.81
CA PRO A 407 -0.23 22.92 8.19
C PRO A 407 0.47 22.89 6.82
N GLU A 408 -0.09 23.61 5.83
CA GLU A 408 0.34 23.55 4.44
C GLU A 408 0.35 22.09 3.92
N SER A 409 -0.76 21.41 4.11
CA SER A 409 -0.88 19.94 3.97
C SER A 409 -0.54 19.41 2.57
N GLU A 410 -0.67 20.22 1.54
CA GLU A 410 -0.31 19.85 0.16
C GLU A 410 1.21 19.94 -0.11
N LYS A 411 1.99 20.64 0.74
CA LYS A 411 3.43 20.77 0.56
C LYS A 411 4.17 19.60 1.20
N TRP A 412 5.14 19.10 0.47
CA TRP A 412 6.10 18.12 0.99
C TRP A 412 7.16 18.83 1.83
N GLN A 413 7.15 18.60 3.15
CA GLN A 413 7.99 19.28 4.13
C GLN A 413 8.49 18.29 5.19
N PRO A 414 9.57 17.53 4.95
CA PRO A 414 10.11 16.54 5.91
C PRO A 414 10.43 17.13 7.29
N ARG A 415 10.84 18.38 7.33
CA ARG A 415 11.21 19.06 8.59
C ARG A 415 10.07 19.14 9.61
N ARG A 416 8.80 19.02 9.16
CA ARG A 416 7.66 18.95 10.11
C ARG A 416 7.75 17.78 11.08
N TRP A 417 8.46 16.71 10.69
CA TRP A 417 8.68 15.53 11.54
C TRP A 417 9.87 15.66 12.49
N LEU A 418 10.80 16.58 12.22
CA LEU A 418 12.00 16.83 13.01
C LEU A 418 11.79 17.93 14.06
N GLU A 419 11.08 18.99 13.68
CA GLU A 419 10.88 20.19 14.49
C GLU A 419 9.37 20.46 14.67
N PRO A 420 8.61 19.52 15.21
CA PRO A 420 7.19 19.75 15.42
C PRO A 420 7.01 20.75 16.56
N GLY A 421 6.19 21.75 16.36
CA GLY A 421 5.72 22.59 17.47
C GLY A 421 5.12 21.74 18.59
N GLN A 422 5.21 22.21 19.86
CA GLN A 422 4.74 21.46 21.03
C GLN A 422 3.32 20.91 20.82
N GLY A 423 3.14 19.60 20.99
CA GLY A 423 1.86 18.88 20.87
C GLY A 423 1.52 18.36 19.46
N LYS A 424 1.99 18.98 18.38
CA LYS A 424 1.60 18.61 17.01
C LYS A 424 2.11 17.25 16.56
N ILE A 425 3.32 16.84 16.96
CA ILE A 425 3.89 15.54 16.56
C ILE A 425 3.02 14.36 17.00
N HIS A 426 2.37 14.47 18.15
CA HIS A 426 1.51 13.40 18.65
C HIS A 426 0.30 13.20 17.75
N ASP A 427 -0.37 14.29 17.36
CA ASP A 427 -1.55 14.22 16.49
C ASP A 427 -1.17 13.82 15.05
N MET A 428 -0.05 14.34 14.56
CA MET A 428 0.52 13.91 13.28
C MET A 428 0.75 12.40 13.25
N ARG A 429 1.40 11.81 14.26
CA ARG A 429 1.65 10.37 14.36
C ARG A 429 0.37 9.56 14.46
N ARG A 430 -0.67 10.06 15.10
CA ARG A 430 -1.96 9.36 15.27
C ARG A 430 -2.79 9.33 13.99
N LEU A 431 -2.67 10.37 13.16
CA LEU A 431 -3.36 10.50 11.87
C LEU A 431 -2.50 10.06 10.69
N PHE A 432 -1.22 9.72 10.91
CA PHE A 432 -0.35 9.11 9.91
C PHE A 432 -0.78 7.67 9.63
N TRP A 433 -1.44 7.45 8.50
CA TRP A 433 -2.21 6.23 8.25
C TRP A 433 -1.90 5.54 6.89
N PRO A 434 -0.64 5.54 6.38
CA PRO A 434 -0.32 4.94 5.09
C PRO A 434 -0.42 3.40 5.10
N PHE A 435 -0.40 2.78 6.27
CA PHE A 435 -0.47 1.32 6.46
C PHE A 435 -1.79 0.85 7.07
N GLY A 436 -2.78 1.73 7.19
CA GLY A 436 -4.00 1.41 7.93
C GLY A 436 -3.78 1.28 9.44
N SER A 437 -4.76 0.72 10.16
CA SER A 437 -4.66 0.52 11.62
C SER A 437 -5.49 -0.66 12.11
N GLY A 438 -5.32 -1.02 13.39
CA GLY A 438 -6.04 -2.12 14.05
C GLY A 438 -5.63 -3.50 13.55
N GLY A 439 -6.51 -4.48 13.72
CA GLY A 439 -6.25 -5.88 13.35
C GLY A 439 -5.95 -6.11 11.86
N ARG A 440 -6.41 -5.19 11.01
CA ARG A 440 -6.25 -5.22 9.54
C ARG A 440 -5.14 -4.30 9.02
N MET A 441 -4.28 -3.78 9.88
CA MET A 441 -3.09 -3.01 9.50
C MET A 441 -2.18 -3.87 8.59
N CYS A 442 -1.52 -3.23 7.62
CA CYS A 442 -0.58 -3.86 6.70
C CYS A 442 0.41 -4.77 7.44
N LEU A 443 0.49 -6.03 7.03
CA LEU A 443 1.40 -7.01 7.63
C LEU A 443 2.85 -6.66 7.29
N GLY A 444 3.11 -6.26 6.04
CA GLY A 444 4.44 -5.94 5.51
C GLY A 444 4.97 -4.56 5.90
N SER A 445 4.28 -3.79 6.76
CA SER A 445 4.66 -2.40 7.06
C SER A 445 6.11 -2.25 7.55
N ASN A 446 6.58 -3.11 8.45
CA ASN A 446 7.97 -3.07 8.94
C ASN A 446 8.96 -3.50 7.86
N PHE A 447 8.60 -4.50 7.03
CA PHE A 447 9.41 -4.96 5.91
C PHE A 447 9.59 -3.82 4.89
N ALA A 448 8.51 -3.20 4.44
CA ALA A 448 8.55 -2.09 3.50
C ALA A 448 9.35 -0.89 4.01
N LEU A 449 9.15 -0.49 5.28
CA LEU A 449 9.91 0.61 5.87
C LEU A 449 11.41 0.31 5.94
N GLN A 450 11.81 -0.92 6.30
CA GLN A 450 13.20 -1.35 6.34
C GLN A 450 13.80 -1.39 4.93
N GLU A 451 13.10 -1.97 3.97
CA GLU A 451 13.51 -2.05 2.57
C GLU A 451 13.71 -0.66 1.98
N ILE A 452 12.71 0.22 2.09
CA ILE A 452 12.78 1.57 1.51
C ILE A 452 13.95 2.35 2.11
N LYS A 453 14.11 2.35 3.43
CA LYS A 453 15.23 3.05 4.07
C LYS A 453 16.59 2.50 3.65
N MET A 454 16.73 1.19 3.54
CA MET A 454 17.96 0.52 3.14
C MET A 454 18.35 0.88 1.71
N VAL A 455 17.41 0.80 0.77
CA VAL A 455 17.63 1.12 -0.64
C VAL A 455 17.95 2.60 -0.82
N MET A 456 17.17 3.49 -0.21
CA MET A 456 17.42 4.94 -0.32
C MET A 456 18.75 5.35 0.31
N ALA A 457 19.12 4.72 1.44
CA ALA A 457 20.43 4.94 2.04
C ALA A 457 21.57 4.51 1.10
N ALA A 458 21.45 3.36 0.45
CA ALA A 458 22.43 2.89 -0.51
C ALA A 458 22.52 3.82 -1.75
N VAL A 459 21.40 4.28 -2.27
CA VAL A 459 21.36 5.19 -3.43
C VAL A 459 21.98 6.53 -3.08
N TYR A 460 21.50 7.23 -2.05
CA TYR A 460 21.95 8.60 -1.74
C TYR A 460 23.29 8.70 -1.01
N THR A 461 23.86 7.58 -0.59
CA THR A 461 25.28 7.54 -0.22
C THR A 461 26.19 7.65 -1.44
N ASN A 462 25.77 7.13 -2.60
CA ASN A 462 26.62 6.98 -3.79
C ASN A 462 26.28 7.94 -4.93
N TYR A 463 25.06 8.46 -4.97
CA TYR A 463 24.56 9.29 -6.08
C TYR A 463 23.75 10.48 -5.59
N THR A 464 23.76 11.52 -6.42
CA THR A 464 22.69 12.54 -6.47
C THR A 464 21.79 12.26 -7.66
N THR A 465 20.55 12.76 -7.59
CA THR A 465 19.55 12.56 -8.64
C THR A 465 19.06 13.91 -9.18
N GLU A 466 18.79 13.94 -10.49
CA GLU A 466 18.28 15.11 -11.23
C GLU A 466 17.11 14.65 -12.11
N ILE A 467 16.02 15.41 -12.12
CA ILE A 467 14.85 15.15 -12.98
C ILE A 467 15.21 15.50 -14.42
N VAL A 468 14.95 14.55 -15.33
CA VAL A 468 15.08 14.76 -16.77
C VAL A 468 13.69 14.86 -17.41
N ASP A 469 12.75 14.01 -16.99
CA ASP A 469 11.37 14.04 -17.46
C ASP A 469 10.45 13.48 -16.37
N ASP A 470 9.53 14.31 -15.90
CA ASP A 470 8.50 13.98 -14.92
C ASP A 470 7.09 14.29 -15.45
N GLU A 471 6.90 14.35 -16.77
CA GLU A 471 5.59 14.57 -17.36
C GLU A 471 4.60 13.47 -16.93
N GLY A 472 3.48 13.88 -16.34
CA GLY A 472 2.48 12.98 -15.78
C GLY A 472 2.88 12.37 -14.45
N ILE A 473 3.71 13.05 -13.63
CA ILE A 473 4.12 12.58 -12.29
C ILE A 473 2.98 12.63 -11.27
N GLU A 474 1.90 13.39 -11.52
CA GLU A 474 0.75 13.45 -10.63
C GLU A 474 0.15 12.06 -10.41
N GLN A 475 -0.30 11.79 -9.18
CA GLN A 475 -0.91 10.52 -8.83
C GLN A 475 -2.28 10.35 -9.50
N ASP A 476 -2.56 9.16 -10.04
CA ASP A 476 -3.86 8.82 -10.64
C ASP A 476 -4.98 8.65 -9.58
N LEU A 477 -4.63 8.64 -8.29
CA LEU A 477 -5.52 8.50 -7.14
C LEU A 477 -6.46 7.28 -7.20
N ALA A 478 -6.01 6.22 -7.87
CA ALA A 478 -6.64 4.91 -7.85
C ALA A 478 -6.47 4.22 -6.48
N PHE A 479 -6.95 2.99 -6.32
CA PHE A 479 -6.73 2.21 -5.09
C PHE A 479 -5.23 2.03 -4.82
N ILE A 480 -4.49 1.60 -5.82
CA ILE A 480 -3.02 1.71 -5.89
C ILE A 480 -2.73 2.86 -6.83
N SER A 481 -2.03 3.88 -6.34
CA SER A 481 -1.92 5.17 -7.01
C SER A 481 -0.53 5.38 -7.63
N LEU A 482 -0.46 5.17 -8.92
CA LEU A 482 0.75 5.34 -9.74
C LEU A 482 0.82 6.75 -10.34
N PRO A 483 1.99 7.19 -10.83
CA PRO A 483 2.07 8.35 -11.72
C PRO A 483 1.21 8.15 -12.97
N VAL A 484 0.44 9.16 -13.36
CA VAL A 484 -0.40 9.14 -14.57
C VAL A 484 0.42 8.78 -15.81
N GLY A 485 1.61 9.36 -15.94
CA GLY A 485 2.53 9.10 -17.05
C GLY A 485 3.30 7.76 -16.96
N ARG A 486 3.11 6.98 -15.87
CA ARG A 486 3.82 5.70 -15.63
C ARG A 486 5.34 5.82 -15.78
N LYS A 487 5.91 6.98 -15.50
CA LYS A 487 7.34 7.25 -15.64
C LYS A 487 7.84 8.31 -14.66
N LEU A 488 9.13 8.22 -14.36
CA LEU A 488 9.97 9.29 -13.84
C LEU A 488 11.37 9.05 -14.37
N MET A 489 11.84 9.91 -15.27
CA MET A 489 13.17 9.80 -15.85
C MET A 489 14.17 10.58 -15.01
N LEU A 490 15.11 9.87 -14.41
CA LEU A 490 16.19 10.48 -13.61
C LEU A 490 17.57 10.24 -14.23
N LYS A 491 18.44 11.21 -14.00
CA LYS A 491 19.88 11.09 -14.16
C LYS A 491 20.51 10.91 -12.79
N PHE A 492 21.45 9.96 -12.72
CA PHE A 492 22.24 9.69 -11.53
C PHE A 492 23.66 10.23 -11.72
N THR A 493 24.14 11.04 -10.77
CA THR A 493 25.50 11.57 -10.78
C THR A 493 26.25 11.00 -9.58
N PRO A 494 27.38 10.28 -9.79
CA PRO A 494 28.18 9.78 -8.68
C PRO A 494 28.67 10.93 -7.79
N VAL A 495 28.67 10.71 -6.48
CA VAL A 495 29.24 11.66 -5.54
C VAL A 495 30.60 11.17 -5.10
N GLU A 496 31.62 12.06 -5.17
CA GLU A 496 32.95 11.77 -4.68
C GLU A 496 32.93 11.50 -3.17
N GLY A 497 33.71 10.51 -2.75
CA GLY A 497 33.75 9.95 -1.41
C GLY A 497 34.38 10.84 -0.34
#